data_b01c9a8571527bcfe88c7cd5551f5a4f
#
_entry.id   b01c9a8571527bcfe88c7cd5551f5a4f
#
_cell.length_a   1.000
_cell.length_b   1.000
_cell.length_c   1.000
_cell.angle_alpha   90.00
_cell.angle_beta   90.00
_cell.angle_gamma   90.00
#
_symmetry.space_group_name_H-M   'P 1'
#
loop_
_entity.id
_entity.type
_entity.pdbx_description
1 polymer ?
#
loop_
_entity_poly.entity_id
_entity_poly.type
_entity_poly.pdbx_seq_one_letter_code
_entity_poly.pdbx_strand_id
1 'polypeptide(L)'
;MIGLPGDLLVLGECVLKDFVVDVKAERGLLNKKVKDYYRKNEEDAERKPSFLEIYDFDNNNMDPEKFIVIRRKYFARIMEELNGYRKGSE
;
A
#
# COMPACT_ATOMS: atom_id res chain seq x y z
N MET A 1 13.04 0.36 -16.10
CA MET A 1 11.92 0.63 -15.87
C MET A 1 11.22 -0.28 -15.12
N ILE A 2 10.34 -0.02 -14.83
CA ILE A 2 9.82 -0.46 -13.79
C ILE A 2 8.79 -1.45 -14.01
N GLY A 3 8.38 -1.94 -14.96
CA GLY A 3 7.43 -3.00 -15.17
C GLY A 3 6.31 -3.09 -14.18
N LEU A 4 6.05 -2.04 -13.51
CA LEU A 4 5.13 -2.05 -12.41
C LEU A 4 3.73 -2.49 -12.77
N PRO A 5 3.14 -2.04 -13.90
CA PRO A 5 1.80 -2.46 -14.25
C PRO A 5 1.69 -3.97 -14.43
N GLY A 6 2.72 -4.59 -15.00
CA GLY A 6 2.72 -6.03 -15.16
C GLY A 6 2.69 -6.78 -13.85
N ASP A 7 3.51 -6.34 -12.90
CA ASP A 7 3.54 -6.96 -11.58
C ASP A 7 2.21 -6.82 -10.86
N LEU A 8 1.59 -5.65 -10.97
CA LEU A 8 0.30 -5.41 -10.35
C LEU A 8 -0.80 -6.23 -11.02
N LEU A 9 -0.72 -6.43 -12.33
CA LEU A 9 -1.70 -7.25 -13.03
C LEU A 9 -1.66 -8.69 -12.57
N VAL A 10 -0.48 -9.20 -12.29
CA VAL A 10 -0.36 -10.55 -11.73
C VAL A 10 -1.10 -10.66 -10.41
N LEU A 11 -0.94 -9.66 -9.55
CA LEU A 11 -1.67 -9.60 -8.29
C LEU A 11 -3.17 -9.38 -8.54
N GLY A 12 -3.51 -8.60 -9.56
CA GLY A 12 -4.88 -8.26 -9.88
C GLY A 12 -5.72 -9.43 -10.37
N GLU A 13 -5.09 -10.47 -10.89
CA GLU A 13 -5.80 -11.68 -11.30
C GLU A 13 -6.37 -12.44 -10.12
N CYS A 14 -6.08 -12.02 -8.90
CA CYS A 14 -6.57 -12.67 -7.71
C CYS A 14 -7.53 -11.76 -6.97
N VAL A 15 -7.08 -11.24 -5.84
CA VAL A 15 -7.95 -10.47 -4.94
C VAL A 15 -8.12 -9.02 -5.39
N LEU A 16 -7.26 -8.53 -6.27
CA LEU A 16 -7.33 -7.13 -6.74
C LEU A 16 -8.13 -6.95 -8.02
N LYS A 17 -8.72 -8.00 -8.55
CA LYS A 17 -9.41 -7.94 -9.85
C LYS A 17 -10.54 -6.91 -9.89
N ASP A 18 -11.13 -6.60 -8.76
CA ASP A 18 -12.23 -5.65 -8.67
C ASP A 18 -11.78 -4.22 -8.34
N PHE A 19 -10.47 -4.00 -8.28
CA PHE A 19 -9.91 -2.70 -7.97
C PHE A 19 -9.33 -2.07 -9.24
N VAL A 20 -9.46 -0.75 -9.32
CA VAL A 20 -8.79 0.00 -10.38
C VAL A 20 -7.45 0.46 -9.84
N VAL A 21 -6.38 0.13 -10.54
CA VAL A 21 -5.03 0.47 -10.12
C VAL A 21 -4.43 1.49 -11.08
N ASP A 22 -3.91 2.58 -10.54
CA ASP A 22 -3.22 3.60 -11.32
C ASP A 22 -1.82 3.76 -10.75
N VAL A 23 -0.82 3.90 -11.61
CA VAL A 23 0.56 4.06 -11.20
C VAL A 23 1.04 5.45 -11.58
N LYS A 24 1.54 6.19 -10.61
CA LYS A 24 2.15 7.50 -10.83
C LYS A 24 3.61 7.46 -10.40
N ALA A 25 4.47 8.04 -11.21
CA ALA A 25 5.90 8.04 -10.95
C ALA A 25 6.44 9.45 -11.19
N GLU A 26 6.63 10.18 -10.10
CA GLU A 26 7.16 11.55 -10.14
C GLU A 26 8.09 11.75 -8.95
N ARG A 27 9.00 12.70 -9.07
CA ARG A 27 9.87 13.08 -7.97
C ARG A 27 9.06 13.80 -6.90
N GLY A 28 9.26 13.44 -5.64
CA GLY A 28 8.61 14.11 -4.53
C GLY A 28 7.10 13.96 -4.48
N LEU A 29 6.57 12.96 -5.16
CA LEU A 29 5.15 12.74 -5.19
C LEU A 29 4.59 12.46 -3.79
N LEU A 30 5.35 11.72 -2.98
CA LEU A 30 4.97 11.48 -1.60
C LEU A 30 5.66 12.50 -0.70
N ASN A 31 4.88 13.20 0.10
CA ASN A 31 5.36 14.28 0.97
C ASN A 31 6.44 13.79 1.94
N LYS A 32 7.44 14.65 2.19
CA LYS A 32 8.54 14.32 3.09
C LYS A 32 8.05 13.96 4.50
N LYS A 33 7.08 14.66 5.00
CA LYS A 33 6.55 14.41 6.34
C LYS A 33 5.97 13.00 6.45
N VAL A 34 5.24 12.57 5.44
CA VAL A 34 4.68 11.21 5.39
C VAL A 34 5.80 10.18 5.32
N LYS A 35 6.82 10.43 4.50
CA LYS A 35 7.98 9.54 4.40
C LYS A 35 8.70 9.41 5.74
N ASP A 36 8.89 10.52 6.45
CA ASP A 36 9.55 10.51 7.73
C ASP A 36 8.77 9.71 8.77
N TYR A 37 7.45 9.88 8.80
CA TYR A 37 6.59 9.09 9.67
C TYR A 37 6.67 7.60 9.33
N TYR A 38 6.69 7.28 8.05
CA TYR A 38 6.76 5.88 7.62
C TYR A 38 8.09 5.25 8.06
N ARG A 39 9.20 5.97 7.84
CA ARG A 39 10.53 5.48 8.20
C ARG A 39 10.67 5.28 9.70
N LYS A 40 10.11 6.19 10.49
CA LYS A 40 10.11 6.03 11.93
C LYS A 40 9.32 4.79 12.36
N ASN A 41 8.19 4.57 11.73
CA ASN A 41 7.38 3.39 12.00
C ASN A 41 8.15 2.11 11.65
N GLU A 42 8.90 2.12 10.56
CA GLU A 42 9.75 0.99 10.19
C GLU A 42 10.83 0.72 11.23
N GLU A 43 11.45 1.76 11.77
CA GLU A 43 12.43 1.62 12.83
C GLU A 43 11.81 1.01 14.08
N ASP A 44 10.65 1.50 14.48
CA ASP A 44 9.95 1.01 15.66
C ASP A 44 9.48 -0.44 15.48
N ALA A 45 9.21 -0.83 14.25
CA ALA A 45 8.78 -2.19 13.93
C ALA A 45 9.91 -3.21 13.91
N GLU A 46 11.15 -2.78 14.04
CA GLU A 46 12.32 -3.68 14.11
C GLU A 46 12.36 -4.71 12.97
N ARG A 47 12.28 -4.22 11.73
CA ARG A 47 12.32 -5.03 10.51
C ARG A 47 11.07 -5.85 10.22
N LYS A 48 10.05 -5.75 11.04
CA LYS A 48 8.76 -6.37 10.70
C LYS A 48 8.08 -5.56 9.61
N PRO A 49 7.30 -6.19 8.75
CA PRO A 49 6.49 -5.43 7.80
C PRO A 49 5.60 -4.44 8.54
N SER A 50 5.52 -3.23 8.02
CA SER A 50 4.73 -2.19 8.65
C SER A 50 4.01 -1.37 7.61
N PHE A 51 2.96 -0.70 8.02
CA PHE A 51 2.27 0.28 7.18
C PHE A 51 1.87 1.47 8.03
N LEU A 52 1.59 2.57 7.36
CA LEU A 52 1.18 3.80 8.01
C LEU A 52 -0.26 4.10 7.62
N GLU A 53 -1.13 4.28 8.59
CA GLU A 53 -2.49 4.71 8.36
C GLU A 53 -2.57 6.20 8.59
N ILE A 54 -3.12 6.94 7.63
CA ILE A 54 -3.19 8.40 7.67
C ILE A 54 -4.65 8.82 7.67
N TYR A 55 -4.99 9.70 8.57
CA TYR A 55 -6.28 10.35 8.63
C TYR A 55 -6.07 11.81 8.23
N ASP A 56 -6.66 12.19 7.12
CA ASP A 56 -6.52 13.55 6.59
C ASP A 56 -7.80 14.33 6.84
N PHE A 57 -7.71 15.34 7.69
CA PHE A 57 -8.85 16.17 8.06
C PHE A 57 -8.93 17.37 7.13
N ASP A 58 -10.10 17.58 6.55
CA ASP A 58 -10.39 18.78 5.80
C ASP A 58 -10.89 19.85 6.77
N ASN A 59 -10.66 21.12 6.46
CA ASN A 59 -11.01 22.24 7.32
C ASN A 59 -12.48 22.30 7.69
N ASN A 60 -13.34 21.77 6.87
CA ASN A 60 -14.80 21.86 7.07
C ASN A 60 -15.46 20.51 7.33
N ASN A 61 -14.67 19.46 7.49
CA ASN A 61 -15.23 18.13 7.65
C ASN A 61 -14.63 17.44 8.85
N MET A 62 -15.47 16.97 9.75
CA MET A 62 -15.00 16.27 10.95
C MET A 62 -14.72 14.80 10.68
N ASP A 63 -15.13 14.29 9.54
CA ASP A 63 -14.88 12.90 9.16
C ASP A 63 -13.67 12.86 8.23
N PRO A 64 -12.52 12.38 8.68
CA PRO A 64 -11.30 12.41 7.88
C PRO A 64 -11.32 11.39 6.75
N GLU A 65 -10.64 11.72 5.68
CA GLU A 65 -10.32 10.72 4.67
C GLU A 65 -9.20 9.83 5.22
N LYS A 66 -9.29 8.55 4.97
CA LYS A 66 -8.35 7.58 5.53
C LYS A 66 -7.59 6.89 4.40
N PHE A 67 -6.28 6.89 4.54
CA PHE A 67 -5.39 6.29 3.56
C PHE A 67 -4.42 5.35 4.25
N ILE A 68 -3.96 4.37 3.50
CA ILE A 68 -2.89 3.50 3.99
C ILE A 68 -1.69 3.65 3.07
N VAL A 69 -0.53 3.91 3.67
CA VAL A 69 0.75 3.94 2.97
C VAL A 69 1.51 2.69 3.37
N ILE A 70 1.91 1.92 2.39
CA ILE A 70 2.61 0.66 2.62
C ILE A 70 3.63 0.48 1.49
N ARG A 71 4.77 -0.10 1.81
CA ARG A 71 5.73 -0.44 0.76
C ARG A 71 5.16 -1.52 -0.13
N ARG A 72 5.39 -1.37 -1.42
CA ARG A 72 4.87 -2.32 -2.40
C ARG A 72 5.28 -3.76 -2.07
N LYS A 73 6.49 -3.97 -1.60
CA LYS A 73 6.97 -5.32 -1.26
C LYS A 73 6.17 -5.98 -0.16
N TYR A 74 5.71 -5.20 0.81
CA TYR A 74 4.88 -5.73 1.89
C TYR A 74 3.46 -5.97 1.44
N PHE A 75 2.95 -5.06 0.61
CA PHE A 75 1.61 -5.21 0.02
C PHE A 75 1.55 -6.47 -0.85
N ALA A 76 2.57 -6.69 -1.68
CA ALA A 76 2.66 -7.88 -2.52
C ALA A 76 2.65 -9.15 -1.67
N ARG A 77 3.37 -9.14 -0.56
CA ARG A 77 3.41 -10.26 0.37
C ARG A 77 2.03 -10.56 0.95
N ILE A 78 1.30 -9.52 1.36
CA ILE A 78 -0.06 -9.67 1.86
C ILE A 78 -0.95 -10.29 0.79
N MET A 79 -0.85 -9.80 -0.44
CA MET A 79 -1.66 -10.30 -1.54
C MET A 79 -1.34 -11.76 -1.86
N GLU A 80 -0.07 -12.14 -1.81
CA GLU A 80 0.32 -13.53 -2.00
C GLU A 80 -0.28 -14.45 -0.94
N GLU A 81 -0.23 -14.02 0.31
CA GLU A 81 -0.82 -14.79 1.40
C GLU A 81 -2.33 -14.94 1.25
N LEU A 82 -3.01 -13.85 0.93
CA LEU A 82 -4.46 -13.89 0.72
C LEU A 82 -4.83 -14.77 -0.47
N ASN A 83 -4.08 -14.66 -1.55
CA ASN A 83 -4.32 -15.45 -2.74
C ASN A 83 -4.10 -16.94 -2.48
N GLY A 84 -3.03 -17.27 -1.77
CA GLY A 84 -2.77 -18.65 -1.37
C GLY A 84 -3.84 -19.21 -0.44
N TYR A 85 -4.31 -18.37 0.47
CA TYR A 85 -5.40 -18.75 1.37
C TYR A 85 -6.69 -19.05 0.61
N ARG A 86 -7.05 -18.21 -0.36
CA ARG A 86 -8.23 -18.43 -1.20
C ARG A 86 -8.13 -19.73 -2.00
N LYS A 87 -6.96 -19.99 -2.56
CA LYS A 87 -6.73 -21.24 -3.30
C LYS A 87 -6.82 -22.45 -2.39
N GLY A 88 -6.35 -22.32 -1.17
CA GLY A 88 -6.41 -23.41 -0.21
C GLY A 88 -7.82 -23.75 0.25
N SER A 89 -8.74 -22.79 0.16
CA SER A 89 -10.12 -22.99 0.57
C SER A 89 -11.01 -23.50 -0.55
N GLU A 90 -10.49 -23.54 -1.74
CA GLU A 90 -11.19 -24.11 -2.88
C GLU A 90 -10.97 -25.62 -2.92
#